data_9e32f5885bd9f712d720366611e80504
#
_entry.id   9e32f5885bd9f712d720366611e80504
#
_cell.length_a   1.000
_cell.length_b   1.000
_cell.length_c   1.000
_cell.angle_alpha   90.00
_cell.angle_beta   90.00
_cell.angle_gamma   90.00
#
_symmetry.space_group_name_H-M   'P 1'
#
loop_
_entity.id
_entity.type
_entity.pdbx_description
1 polymer ?
#
loop_
_entity_poly.entity_id
_entity_poly.type
_entity_poly.pdbx_seq_one_letter_code
_entity_poly.pdbx_strand_id
1 'polypeptide(L)'
;MSNHSAETLLEKVVQQEKELIFHQFTNDQALQIGTAIINEAKSKGKAVTVSIKRNGQTLFQHAMEGAIPDHEEWIKRKSNTVLRHHHSSYYMKLYCELKDRSYAQFYAANPQEFEAVGGSFPISVKNVGVIGTITVSGM
;
A
#
# COMPACT_ATOMS: atom_id res chain seq x y z
N MET A 1 -4.78 22.81 -2.08
CA MET A 1 -3.61 22.29 -2.81
C MET A 1 -3.88 22.32 -4.30
N SER A 2 -2.92 22.76 -5.08
CA SER A 2 -3.10 22.85 -6.51
C SER A 2 -2.99 21.47 -7.16
N ASN A 3 -3.63 21.31 -8.32
CA ASN A 3 -3.50 20.10 -9.14
C ASN A 3 -2.04 19.83 -9.53
N HIS A 4 -1.23 20.90 -9.61
CA HIS A 4 0.18 20.80 -9.93
C HIS A 4 0.96 19.97 -8.89
N SER A 5 0.68 20.18 -7.59
CA SER A 5 1.32 19.40 -6.53
C SER A 5 0.92 17.93 -6.60
N ALA A 6 -0.36 17.64 -6.81
CA ALA A 6 -0.85 16.28 -6.95
C ALA A 6 -0.24 15.60 -8.17
N GLU A 7 -0.14 16.32 -9.28
CA GLU A 7 0.47 15.82 -10.52
C GLU A 7 1.94 15.46 -10.31
N THR A 8 2.72 16.32 -9.63
CA THR A 8 4.13 16.07 -9.36
C THR A 8 4.32 14.83 -8.46
N LEU A 9 3.51 14.71 -7.41
CA LEU A 9 3.55 13.54 -6.53
C LEU A 9 3.14 12.27 -7.26
N LEU A 10 2.13 12.36 -8.13
CA LEU A 10 1.68 11.22 -8.92
C LEU A 10 2.79 10.70 -9.83
N GLU A 11 3.53 11.61 -10.47
CA GLU A 11 4.67 11.24 -11.33
C GLU A 11 5.73 10.48 -10.53
N LYS A 12 6.01 10.92 -9.29
CA LYS A 12 6.97 10.24 -8.42
C LYS A 12 6.50 8.83 -8.05
N VAL A 13 5.21 8.68 -7.73
CA VAL A 13 4.64 7.37 -7.37
C VAL A 13 4.69 6.43 -8.57
N VAL A 14 4.35 6.91 -9.77
CA VAL A 14 4.43 6.11 -11.00
C VAL A 14 5.87 5.62 -11.21
N GLN A 15 6.85 6.49 -10.99
CA GLN A 15 8.26 6.12 -11.13
C GLN A 15 8.66 5.06 -10.10
N GLN A 16 8.21 5.20 -8.84
CA GLN A 16 8.45 4.21 -7.80
C GLN A 16 7.85 2.85 -8.17
N GLU A 17 6.64 2.83 -8.70
CA GLU A 17 5.99 1.59 -9.13
C GLU A 17 6.77 0.90 -10.25
N LYS A 18 7.38 1.67 -11.15
CA LYS A 18 8.20 1.13 -12.24
C LYS A 18 9.55 0.59 -11.76
N GLU A 19 10.14 1.25 -10.76
CA GLU A 19 11.44 0.87 -10.22
C GLU A 19 11.37 -0.33 -9.26
N LEU A 20 10.27 -0.46 -8.53
CA LEU A 20 10.10 -1.49 -7.50
C LEU A 20 9.41 -2.73 -8.05
N ILE A 21 9.99 -3.28 -9.11
CA ILE A 21 9.53 -4.53 -9.72
C ILE A 21 10.52 -5.62 -9.35
N PHE A 22 10.01 -6.71 -8.78
CA PHE A 22 10.84 -7.83 -8.35
C PHE A 22 11.05 -8.82 -9.49
N HIS A 23 12.21 -9.48 -9.50
CA HIS A 23 12.42 -10.61 -10.40
C HIS A 23 11.66 -11.84 -9.91
N GLN A 24 11.63 -12.01 -8.60
CA GLN A 24 10.83 -13.02 -7.90
C GLN A 24 10.48 -12.45 -6.52
N PHE A 25 9.46 -13.00 -5.88
CA PHE A 25 9.12 -12.59 -4.53
C PHE A 25 8.94 -13.83 -3.66
N THR A 26 9.90 -14.08 -2.78
CA THR A 26 9.91 -15.25 -1.91
C THR A 26 9.36 -14.93 -0.53
N ASN A 27 9.01 -15.98 0.22
CA ASN A 27 8.59 -15.82 1.62
C ASN A 27 9.72 -15.19 2.46
N ASP A 28 10.97 -15.56 2.19
CA ASP A 28 12.12 -14.99 2.90
C ASP A 28 12.31 -13.51 2.59
N GLN A 29 12.05 -13.08 1.34
CA GLN A 29 12.08 -11.67 1.00
C GLN A 29 10.99 -10.90 1.76
N ALA A 30 9.81 -11.49 1.93
CA ALA A 30 8.74 -10.87 2.72
C ALA A 30 9.19 -10.66 4.17
N LEU A 31 9.84 -11.64 4.77
CA LEU A 31 10.38 -11.52 6.14
C LEU A 31 11.41 -10.40 6.23
N GLN A 32 12.33 -10.33 5.27
CA GLN A 32 13.35 -9.29 5.23
C GLN A 32 12.75 -7.90 5.09
N ILE A 33 11.79 -7.73 4.19
CA ILE A 33 11.14 -6.45 3.93
C ILE A 33 10.32 -6.03 5.14
N GLY A 34 9.53 -6.93 5.69
CA GLY A 34 8.69 -6.64 6.87
C GLY A 34 9.53 -6.23 8.06
N THR A 35 10.62 -6.93 8.31
CA THR A 35 11.56 -6.60 9.39
C THR A 35 12.20 -5.23 9.16
N ALA A 36 12.61 -4.92 7.93
CA ALA A 36 13.19 -3.63 7.60
C ALA A 36 12.21 -2.47 7.84
N ILE A 37 10.94 -2.66 7.46
CA ILE A 37 9.90 -1.65 7.69
C ILE A 37 9.71 -1.40 9.20
N ILE A 38 9.66 -2.46 9.99
CA ILE A 38 9.52 -2.35 11.45
C ILE A 38 10.71 -1.60 12.06
N ASN A 39 11.92 -1.94 11.65
CA ASN A 39 13.12 -1.27 12.14
C ASN A 39 13.12 0.21 11.78
N GLU A 40 12.69 0.56 10.57
CA GLU A 40 12.57 1.95 10.14
C GLU A 40 11.54 2.70 10.97
N ALA A 41 10.39 2.10 11.23
CA ALA A 41 9.35 2.70 12.07
C ALA A 41 9.85 2.92 13.50
N LYS A 42 10.58 1.96 14.06
CA LYS A 42 11.19 2.10 15.39
C LYS A 42 12.14 3.28 15.44
N SER A 43 12.99 3.43 14.43
CA SER A 43 13.97 4.52 14.40
C SER A 43 13.31 5.89 14.34
N LYS A 44 12.07 5.95 13.86
CA LYS A 44 11.29 7.19 13.76
C LYS A 44 10.29 7.36 14.92
N GLY A 45 10.33 6.46 15.89
CA GLY A 45 9.44 6.51 17.05
C GLY A 45 7.97 6.25 16.70
N LYS A 46 7.71 5.46 15.67
CA LYS A 46 6.34 5.16 15.20
C LYS A 46 5.98 3.72 15.51
N ALA A 47 4.69 3.50 15.86
CA ALA A 47 4.14 2.17 16.08
C ALA A 47 3.17 1.85 14.94
N VAL A 48 3.54 0.87 14.12
CA VAL A 48 2.75 0.52 12.92
C VAL A 48 2.38 -0.96 12.94
N THR A 49 1.39 -1.31 12.13
CA THR A 49 1.10 -2.69 11.76
C THR A 49 1.50 -2.87 10.31
N VAL A 50 2.25 -3.94 10.04
CA VAL A 50 2.75 -4.27 8.69
C VAL A 50 2.14 -5.58 8.25
N SER A 51 1.69 -5.65 6.99
CA SER A 51 1.14 -6.88 6.41
C SER A 51 1.68 -7.06 5.00
N ILE A 52 2.22 -8.25 4.71
CA ILE A 52 2.70 -8.60 3.37
C ILE A 52 1.95 -9.85 2.94
N LYS A 53 1.24 -9.74 1.82
CA LYS A 53 0.44 -10.85 1.28
C LYS A 53 0.81 -11.10 -0.17
N ARG A 54 0.79 -12.37 -0.56
CA ARG A 54 1.00 -12.79 -1.93
C ARG A 54 -0.06 -13.83 -2.29
N ASN A 55 -0.81 -13.55 -3.34
CA ASN A 55 -1.87 -14.45 -3.82
C ASN A 55 -2.82 -14.89 -2.70
N GLY A 56 -3.20 -13.96 -1.82
CA GLY A 56 -4.12 -14.22 -0.73
C GLY A 56 -3.50 -14.84 0.52
N GLN A 57 -2.23 -15.24 0.47
CA GLN A 57 -1.54 -15.78 1.64
C GLN A 57 -0.80 -14.69 2.38
N THR A 58 -0.95 -14.64 3.70
CA THR A 58 -0.16 -13.75 4.55
C THR A 58 1.24 -14.35 4.71
N LEU A 59 2.25 -13.63 4.23
CA LEU A 59 3.65 -14.05 4.38
C LEU A 59 4.31 -13.42 5.58
N PHE A 60 3.86 -12.25 5.99
CA PHE A 60 4.40 -11.52 7.12
C PHE A 60 3.32 -10.62 7.67
N GLN A 61 3.13 -10.63 8.98
CA GLN A 61 2.24 -9.68 9.64
C GLN A 61 2.72 -9.44 11.06
N HIS A 62 2.84 -8.17 11.44
CA HIS A 62 3.28 -7.79 12.77
C HIS A 62 2.67 -6.46 13.19
N ALA A 63 2.06 -6.46 14.37
CA ALA A 63 1.61 -5.23 15.03
C ALA A 63 2.66 -4.88 16.08
N MET A 64 3.28 -3.70 15.93
CA MET A 64 4.27 -3.22 16.90
C MET A 64 3.59 -2.84 18.21
N GLU A 65 4.38 -2.78 19.31
CA GLU A 65 3.85 -2.25 20.57
C GLU A 65 3.29 -0.86 20.34
N GLY A 66 2.09 -0.63 20.82
CA GLY A 66 1.37 0.62 20.59
C GLY A 66 0.41 0.60 19.40
N ALA A 67 0.53 -0.39 18.54
CA ALA A 67 -0.43 -0.57 17.45
C ALA A 67 -1.75 -1.13 17.99
N ILE A 68 -2.85 -0.80 17.32
CA ILE A 68 -4.20 -1.19 17.75
C ILE A 68 -4.92 -2.00 16.67
N PRO A 69 -5.95 -2.78 17.03
CA PRO A 69 -6.66 -3.61 16.04
C PRO A 69 -7.24 -2.85 14.85
N ASP A 70 -7.60 -1.59 15.03
CA ASP A 70 -8.15 -0.78 13.93
C ASP A 70 -7.18 -0.67 12.74
N HIS A 71 -5.87 -0.77 12.97
CA HIS A 71 -4.88 -0.77 11.90
C HIS A 71 -5.13 -1.89 10.90
N GLU A 72 -5.62 -3.04 11.34
CA GLU A 72 -5.88 -4.17 10.45
C GLU A 72 -7.07 -3.89 9.52
N GLU A 73 -8.06 -3.12 9.99
CA GLU A 73 -9.16 -2.68 9.14
C GLU A 73 -8.67 -1.76 8.02
N TRP A 74 -7.77 -0.85 8.34
CA TRP A 74 -7.16 0.03 7.34
C TRP A 74 -6.29 -0.74 6.36
N ILE A 75 -5.55 -1.73 6.84
CA ILE A 75 -4.73 -2.61 5.99
C ILE A 75 -5.61 -3.31 4.96
N LYS A 76 -6.73 -3.87 5.39
CA LYS A 76 -7.68 -4.54 4.51
C LYS A 76 -8.17 -3.61 3.41
N ARG A 77 -8.64 -2.42 3.78
CA ARG A 77 -9.19 -1.46 2.83
C ARG A 77 -8.15 -0.98 1.82
N LYS A 78 -6.95 -0.67 2.30
CA LYS A 78 -5.87 -0.17 1.43
C LYS A 78 -5.35 -1.26 0.50
N SER A 79 -5.15 -2.47 1.01
CA SER A 79 -4.66 -3.57 0.18
C SER A 79 -5.69 -4.00 -0.86
N ASN A 80 -6.97 -3.97 -0.53
CA ASN A 80 -8.04 -4.23 -1.49
C ASN A 80 -8.01 -3.24 -2.65
N THR A 81 -7.73 -1.97 -2.35
CA THR A 81 -7.61 -0.93 -3.37
C THR A 81 -6.46 -1.24 -4.34
N VAL A 82 -5.31 -1.64 -3.81
CA VAL A 82 -4.17 -2.03 -4.64
C VAL A 82 -4.51 -3.23 -5.54
N LEU A 83 -5.15 -4.24 -4.99
CA LEU A 83 -5.50 -5.44 -5.77
C LEU A 83 -6.52 -5.15 -6.86
N ARG A 84 -7.41 -4.19 -6.63
CA ARG A 84 -8.42 -3.81 -7.60
C ARG A 84 -7.82 -3.03 -8.78
N HIS A 85 -6.86 -2.15 -8.51
CA HIS A 85 -6.36 -1.20 -9.50
C HIS A 85 -4.96 -1.51 -10.02
N HIS A 86 -4.21 -2.37 -9.35
CA HIS A 86 -2.80 -2.69 -9.64
C HIS A 86 -1.90 -1.46 -9.57
N HIS A 87 -2.27 -0.51 -8.71
CA HIS A 87 -1.49 0.67 -8.35
C HIS A 87 -1.47 0.80 -6.83
N SER A 88 -0.51 1.52 -6.29
CA SER A 88 -0.48 1.79 -4.85
C SER A 88 -1.74 2.53 -4.42
N SER A 89 -2.11 2.38 -3.14
CA SER A 89 -3.27 3.10 -2.60
C SER A 89 -3.04 4.60 -2.60
N TYR A 90 -1.78 5.04 -2.47
CA TYR A 90 -1.44 6.46 -2.57
C TYR A 90 -1.59 6.98 -4.00
N TYR A 91 -1.24 6.17 -5.00
CA TYR A 91 -1.50 6.50 -6.41
C TYR A 91 -2.99 6.81 -6.61
N MET A 92 -3.85 5.94 -6.10
CA MET A 92 -5.29 6.13 -6.26
C MET A 92 -5.79 7.39 -5.57
N LYS A 93 -5.24 7.73 -4.40
CA LYS A 93 -5.56 8.98 -3.73
C LYS A 93 -5.22 10.19 -4.61
N LEU A 94 -3.99 10.22 -5.09
CA LEU A 94 -3.50 11.35 -5.92
C LEU A 94 -4.25 11.44 -7.25
N TYR A 95 -4.52 10.30 -7.88
CA TYR A 95 -5.23 10.26 -9.14
C TYR A 95 -6.64 10.83 -8.98
N CYS A 96 -7.35 10.46 -7.92
CA CYS A 96 -8.69 10.98 -7.66
C CYS A 96 -8.66 12.48 -7.34
N GLU A 97 -7.66 12.94 -6.58
CA GLU A 97 -7.48 14.38 -6.32
C GLU A 97 -7.27 15.14 -7.64
N LEU A 98 -6.40 14.62 -8.51
CA LEU A 98 -6.10 15.26 -9.79
C LEU A 98 -7.33 15.34 -10.69
N LYS A 99 -8.17 14.32 -10.67
CA LYS A 99 -9.40 14.26 -11.45
C LYS A 99 -10.60 14.92 -10.75
N ASP A 100 -10.39 15.44 -9.55
CA ASP A 100 -11.43 16.07 -8.74
C ASP A 100 -12.66 15.17 -8.58
N ARG A 101 -12.43 13.95 -8.14
CA ARG A 101 -13.49 12.95 -7.96
C ARG A 101 -13.33 12.23 -6.63
N SER A 102 -14.47 11.80 -6.06
CA SER A 102 -14.49 10.91 -4.89
C SER A 102 -14.19 9.49 -5.34
N TYR A 103 -13.23 8.84 -4.69
CA TYR A 103 -12.91 7.43 -4.98
C TYR A 103 -14.15 6.54 -4.82
N ALA A 104 -14.81 6.65 -3.67
CA ALA A 104 -15.97 5.79 -3.38
C ALA A 104 -17.10 5.97 -4.39
N GLN A 105 -17.40 7.22 -4.75
CA GLN A 105 -18.49 7.51 -5.70
C GLN A 105 -18.13 7.12 -7.12
N PHE A 106 -16.92 7.47 -7.56
CA PHE A 106 -16.53 7.24 -8.95
C PHE A 106 -16.42 5.74 -9.25
N TYR A 107 -15.83 4.97 -8.33
CA TYR A 107 -15.62 3.53 -8.54
C TYR A 107 -16.73 2.68 -7.94
N ALA A 108 -17.76 3.28 -7.36
CA ALA A 108 -18.83 2.58 -6.65
C ALA A 108 -18.23 1.64 -5.60
N ALA A 109 -17.21 2.11 -4.88
CA ALA A 109 -16.48 1.31 -3.92
C ALA A 109 -17.09 1.41 -2.53
N ASN A 110 -17.29 0.26 -1.88
CA ASN A 110 -17.76 0.23 -0.50
C ASN A 110 -16.66 0.73 0.43
N PRO A 111 -16.87 1.85 1.17
CA PRO A 111 -15.83 2.38 2.06
C PRO A 111 -15.42 1.43 3.17
N GLN A 112 -16.22 0.43 3.50
CA GLN A 112 -15.86 -0.58 4.49
C GLN A 112 -14.84 -1.58 3.95
N GLU A 113 -14.64 -1.64 2.64
CA GLU A 113 -13.74 -2.59 2.01
C GLU A 113 -12.62 -1.95 1.22
N PHE A 114 -12.78 -0.69 0.78
CA PHE A 114 -11.81 -0.01 -0.07
C PHE A 114 -11.58 1.41 0.42
N GLU A 115 -10.32 1.83 0.46
CA GLU A 115 -9.95 3.21 0.73
C GLU A 115 -8.74 3.62 -0.10
N ALA A 116 -8.82 4.80 -0.72
CA ALA A 116 -7.74 5.36 -1.52
C ALA A 116 -6.93 6.34 -0.65
N VAL A 117 -6.12 5.78 0.24
CA VAL A 117 -5.20 6.53 1.11
C VAL A 117 -3.85 5.82 1.10
N GLY A 118 -2.78 6.53 1.44
CA GLY A 118 -1.44 5.96 1.42
C GLY A 118 -1.25 4.80 2.38
N GLY A 119 -0.33 3.91 2.07
CA GLY A 119 0.11 2.84 2.94
C GLY A 119 0.18 1.45 2.32
N SER A 120 -0.40 1.21 1.15
CA SER A 120 -0.31 -0.09 0.50
C SER A 120 0.34 0.03 -0.88
N PHE A 121 1.29 -0.86 -1.16
CA PHE A 121 2.07 -0.86 -2.39
C PHE A 121 1.97 -2.22 -3.06
N PRO A 122 1.88 -2.28 -4.41
CA PRO A 122 1.76 -3.56 -5.09
C PRO A 122 3.09 -4.32 -5.11
N ILE A 123 3.01 -5.63 -4.95
CA ILE A 123 4.12 -6.52 -5.23
C ILE A 123 4.00 -6.91 -6.69
N SER A 124 4.84 -6.34 -7.54
CA SER A 124 4.86 -6.61 -8.97
C SER A 124 6.07 -7.46 -9.32
N VAL A 125 5.86 -8.51 -10.07
CA VAL A 125 6.94 -9.41 -10.51
C VAL A 125 7.09 -9.28 -12.01
N LYS A 126 8.33 -9.18 -12.47
CA LYS A 126 8.66 -9.01 -13.88
C LYS A 126 8.02 -10.11 -14.73
N ASN A 127 7.34 -9.71 -15.79
CA ASN A 127 6.62 -10.59 -16.71
C ASN A 127 5.43 -11.33 -16.12
N VAL A 128 5.04 -11.03 -14.88
CA VAL A 128 3.89 -11.65 -14.21
C VAL A 128 2.82 -10.61 -13.89
N GLY A 129 3.24 -9.48 -13.30
CA GLY A 129 2.31 -8.44 -12.86
C GLY A 129 2.15 -8.42 -11.34
N VAL A 130 1.05 -7.85 -10.89
CA VAL A 130 0.77 -7.69 -9.44
C VAL A 130 0.31 -9.02 -8.86
N ILE A 131 1.03 -9.51 -7.84
CA ILE A 131 0.73 -10.78 -7.17
C ILE A 131 0.43 -10.60 -5.68
N GLY A 132 0.55 -9.40 -5.15
CA GLY A 132 0.31 -9.18 -3.74
C GLY A 132 0.50 -7.74 -3.32
N THR A 133 0.58 -7.54 -2.00
CA THR A 133 0.64 -6.20 -1.42
C THR A 133 1.58 -6.15 -0.22
N ILE A 134 2.22 -5.00 -0.05
CA ILE A 134 2.93 -4.62 1.17
C ILE A 134 2.17 -3.45 1.75
N THR A 135 1.66 -3.58 2.97
CA THR A 135 0.78 -2.58 3.56
C THR A 135 1.25 -2.21 4.95
N VAL A 136 1.23 -0.91 5.24
CA VAL A 136 1.58 -0.35 6.54
C VAL A 136 0.45 0.57 7.00
N SER A 137 0.04 0.46 8.25
CA SER A 137 -0.97 1.33 8.84
C SER A 137 -0.53 1.82 10.22
N GLY A 138 -0.95 3.03 10.57
CA GLY A 138 -0.65 3.63 11.87
C GLY A 138 0.43 4.71 11.85
N MET A 139 0.83 5.14 10.67
CA MET A 139 1.80 6.24 10.55
C MET A 139 1.14 7.61 10.69
#